data_41b112e4b389cbdaa1f8f431e3335752
#
_entry.id   41b112e4b389cbdaa1f8f431e3335752
#
_cell.length_a   1.000
_cell.length_b   1.000
_cell.length_c   1.000
_cell.angle_alpha   90.00
_cell.angle_beta   90.00
_cell.angle_gamma   90.00
#
_symmetry.space_group_name_H-M   'P 1'
#
loop_
_entity.id
_entity.type
_entity.pdbx_description
1 polymer ?
#
loop_
_entity_poly.entity_id
_entity_poly.type
_entity_poly.pdbx_seq_one_letter_code
_entity_poly.pdbx_strand_id
1 'polypeptide(L)'
;MLLTLLLACIPTQEILSQSDSDSTLLAYFQKEELPITQANQVTLLTRGEYKFEDLFEAIKQAHHHIHLEYFNFRNDSIANALFDLLAEKAADGVEVRAMFDAFGNSSNNRPLKKKHLKEIHKRGIEIVKFDPIRFPWINH
;
A
#
# COMPACT_ATOMS: atom_id res chain seq x y z
N MET A 1 31.29 -29.57 -36.99
CA MET A 1 30.14 -28.79 -37.52
C MET A 1 29.36 -28.30 -36.29
N LEU A 2 29.63 -27.06 -35.90
CA LEU A 2 29.13 -26.45 -34.67
C LEU A 2 27.85 -25.66 -35.01
N LEU A 3 26.68 -26.11 -34.54
CA LEU A 3 25.40 -25.46 -34.78
C LEU A 3 25.17 -24.45 -33.67
N THR A 4 25.45 -23.17 -33.94
CA THR A 4 25.17 -22.06 -33.07
C THR A 4 23.69 -21.70 -33.17
N LEU A 5 22.91 -22.01 -32.11
CA LEU A 5 21.52 -21.57 -31.96
C LEU A 5 21.53 -20.11 -31.52
N LEU A 6 21.25 -19.19 -32.45
CA LEU A 6 20.94 -17.79 -32.12
C LEU A 6 19.51 -17.73 -31.52
N LEU A 7 19.40 -17.57 -30.21
CA LEU A 7 18.16 -17.19 -29.58
C LEU A 7 17.95 -15.70 -29.84
N ALA A 8 17.12 -15.35 -30.84
CA ALA A 8 16.66 -13.99 -31.05
C ALA A 8 15.72 -13.61 -29.90
N CYS A 9 16.21 -12.77 -28.99
CA CYS A 9 15.38 -12.08 -28.02
C CYS A 9 14.51 -11.06 -28.77
N ILE A 10 13.25 -11.41 -29.06
CA ILE A 10 12.27 -10.47 -29.62
C ILE A 10 11.84 -9.59 -28.48
N PRO A 11 12.09 -8.26 -28.48
CA PRO A 11 11.48 -7.37 -27.54
C PRO A 11 9.98 -7.35 -27.84
N THR A 12 9.18 -7.83 -26.92
CA THR A 12 7.74 -7.57 -26.92
C THR A 12 7.53 -6.08 -26.69
N GLN A 13 7.53 -5.30 -27.75
CA GLN A 13 6.98 -3.96 -27.74
C GLN A 13 5.47 -4.13 -27.60
N GLU A 14 4.97 -4.05 -26.37
CA GLU A 14 3.58 -3.74 -26.16
C GLU A 14 3.34 -2.33 -26.72
N ILE A 15 2.73 -2.30 -27.90
CA ILE A 15 2.21 -1.06 -28.50
C ILE A 15 1.00 -0.68 -27.65
N LEU A 16 1.26 0.08 -26.56
CA LEU A 16 0.23 0.86 -25.93
C LEU A 16 -0.22 1.88 -26.97
N SER A 17 -1.41 1.67 -27.56
CA SER A 17 -2.07 2.70 -28.33
C SER A 17 -2.38 3.84 -27.35
N GLN A 18 -1.48 4.82 -27.33
CA GLN A 18 -1.65 6.04 -26.56
C GLN A 18 -2.87 6.74 -27.13
N SER A 19 -3.94 6.85 -26.34
CA SER A 19 -5.13 7.60 -26.74
C SER A 19 -4.79 9.09 -26.77
N ASP A 20 -5.53 9.87 -27.59
CA ASP A 20 -5.35 11.34 -27.64
C ASP A 20 -5.52 11.99 -26.25
N SER A 21 -6.33 11.38 -25.38
CA SER A 21 -6.48 11.83 -23.97
C SER A 21 -5.21 11.62 -23.13
N ASP A 22 -4.47 10.54 -23.36
CA ASP A 22 -3.23 10.24 -22.62
C ASP A 22 -2.14 11.22 -23.01
N SER A 23 -2.02 11.57 -24.28
CA SER A 23 -1.06 12.56 -24.77
C SER A 23 -1.35 13.96 -24.20
N THR A 24 -2.61 14.33 -24.10
CA THR A 24 -3.06 15.61 -23.49
C THR A 24 -2.73 15.65 -22.00
N LEU A 25 -2.97 14.56 -21.28
CA LEU A 25 -2.68 14.46 -19.86
C LEU A 25 -1.16 14.51 -19.57
N LEU A 26 -0.36 13.83 -20.38
CA LEU A 26 1.09 13.89 -20.30
C LEU A 26 1.63 15.29 -20.54
N ALA A 27 1.12 15.98 -21.58
CA ALA A 27 1.50 17.36 -21.87
C ALA A 27 1.13 18.32 -20.72
N TYR A 28 -0.03 18.11 -20.08
CA TYR A 28 -0.41 18.85 -18.88
C TYR A 28 0.57 18.63 -17.72
N PHE A 29 0.90 17.39 -17.40
CA PHE A 29 1.84 17.07 -16.33
C PHE A 29 3.24 17.67 -16.57
N GLN A 30 3.71 17.62 -17.83
CA GLN A 30 4.98 18.24 -18.20
C GLN A 30 4.95 19.76 -18.04
N LYS A 31 3.86 20.40 -18.46
CA LYS A 31 3.68 21.84 -18.32
C LYS A 31 3.68 22.31 -16.86
N GLU A 32 3.04 21.54 -15.97
CA GLU A 32 2.94 21.82 -14.53
C GLU A 32 4.17 21.31 -13.74
N GLU A 33 5.22 20.84 -14.44
CA GLU A 33 6.45 20.30 -13.84
C GLU A 33 6.20 19.17 -12.82
N LEU A 34 5.11 18.39 -13.01
CA LEU A 34 4.78 17.26 -12.14
C LEU A 34 5.70 16.06 -12.44
N PRO A 35 6.21 15.37 -11.42
CA PRO A 35 7.10 14.25 -11.64
C PRO A 35 6.35 13.09 -12.32
N ILE A 36 6.88 12.64 -13.47
CA ILE A 36 6.35 11.50 -14.21
C ILE A 36 7.37 10.38 -14.12
N THR A 37 6.96 9.23 -13.60
CA THR A 37 7.78 8.02 -13.60
C THR A 37 7.47 7.17 -14.82
N GLN A 38 8.51 6.55 -15.40
CA GLN A 38 8.39 5.62 -16.52
C GLN A 38 8.71 4.19 -16.06
N ALA A 39 8.39 3.23 -16.91
CA ALA A 39 8.61 1.81 -16.64
C ALA A 39 7.91 1.29 -15.37
N ASN A 40 6.70 1.79 -15.10
CA ASN A 40 5.88 1.28 -14.01
C ASN A 40 5.32 -0.10 -14.36
N GLN A 41 5.35 -1.01 -13.40
CA GLN A 41 4.67 -2.31 -13.52
C GLN A 41 3.39 -2.25 -12.70
N VAL A 42 2.27 -2.60 -13.32
CA VAL A 42 0.94 -2.59 -12.69
C VAL A 42 0.34 -3.98 -12.75
N THR A 43 -0.13 -4.48 -11.62
CA THR A 43 -0.89 -5.73 -11.53
C THR A 43 -2.31 -5.42 -11.07
N LEU A 44 -3.30 -5.82 -11.86
CA LEU A 44 -4.71 -5.61 -11.52
C LEU A 44 -5.22 -6.76 -10.64
N LEU A 45 -5.58 -6.43 -9.40
CA LEU A 45 -6.20 -7.37 -8.46
C LEU A 45 -7.72 -7.23 -8.52
N THR A 46 -8.40 -8.15 -9.19
CA THR A 46 -9.85 -8.06 -9.47
C THR A 46 -10.73 -8.59 -8.35
N ARG A 47 -10.16 -9.25 -7.32
CA ARG A 47 -10.89 -9.83 -6.19
C ARG A 47 -10.22 -9.47 -4.87
N GLY A 48 -11.04 -9.25 -3.83
CA GLY A 48 -10.54 -8.88 -2.51
C GLY A 48 -9.65 -9.95 -1.87
N GLU A 49 -9.89 -11.22 -2.17
CA GLU A 49 -9.06 -12.36 -1.72
C GLU A 49 -7.62 -12.20 -2.23
N TYR A 50 -7.44 -11.98 -3.53
CA TYR A 50 -6.12 -11.78 -4.14
C TYR A 50 -5.38 -10.57 -3.58
N LYS A 51 -6.12 -9.48 -3.27
CA LYS A 51 -5.54 -8.31 -2.61
C LYS A 51 -4.91 -8.66 -1.26
N PHE A 52 -5.60 -9.47 -0.45
CA PHE A 52 -5.07 -9.82 0.85
C PHE A 52 -3.94 -10.84 0.76
N GLU A 53 -4.03 -11.82 -0.14
CA GLU A 53 -2.93 -12.77 -0.40
C GLU A 53 -1.67 -12.04 -0.82
N ASP A 54 -1.76 -11.12 -1.79
CA ASP A 54 -0.65 -10.30 -2.29
C ASP A 54 -0.08 -9.39 -1.19
N LEU A 55 -0.95 -8.72 -0.41
CA LEU A 55 -0.54 -7.89 0.72
C LEU A 55 0.25 -8.69 1.77
N PHE A 56 -0.26 -9.84 2.18
CA PHE A 56 0.39 -10.67 3.19
C PHE A 56 1.73 -11.21 2.68
N GLU A 57 1.80 -11.57 1.40
CA GLU A 57 3.05 -12.03 0.80
C GLU A 57 4.08 -10.90 0.70
N ALA A 58 3.69 -9.71 0.26
CA ALA A 58 4.56 -8.55 0.24
C ALA A 58 5.12 -8.20 1.63
N ILE A 59 4.28 -8.28 2.68
CA ILE A 59 4.71 -8.06 4.06
C ILE A 59 5.73 -9.11 4.50
N LYS A 60 5.52 -10.40 4.20
CA LYS A 60 6.47 -11.47 4.53
C LYS A 60 7.85 -11.23 3.90
N GLN A 61 7.87 -10.73 2.67
CA GLN A 61 9.09 -10.47 1.91
C GLN A 61 9.78 -9.15 2.29
N ALA A 62 9.18 -8.29 3.09
CA ALA A 62 9.77 -7.02 3.49
C ALA A 62 10.97 -7.22 4.43
N HIS A 63 12.08 -6.51 4.17
CA HIS A 63 13.32 -6.61 4.92
C HIS A 63 13.76 -5.31 5.61
N HIS A 64 13.20 -4.16 5.21
CA HIS A 64 13.65 -2.86 5.70
C HIS A 64 12.55 -2.08 6.40
N HIS A 65 11.45 -1.80 5.69
CA HIS A 65 10.33 -1.04 6.24
C HIS A 65 9.00 -1.46 5.60
N ILE A 66 7.93 -1.25 6.34
CA ILE A 66 6.55 -1.45 5.91
C ILE A 66 5.76 -0.20 6.31
N HIS A 67 5.19 0.51 5.33
CA HIS A 67 4.32 1.65 5.55
C HIS A 67 2.92 1.33 5.03
N LEU A 68 1.92 1.46 5.90
CA LEU A 68 0.53 1.18 5.59
C LEU A 68 -0.33 2.42 5.84
N GLU A 69 -1.10 2.81 4.83
CA GLU A 69 -2.09 3.88 4.92
C GLU A 69 -3.47 3.34 4.58
N TYR A 70 -4.40 3.46 5.53
CA TYR A 70 -5.75 2.97 5.37
C TYR A 70 -6.78 4.01 5.82
N PHE A 71 -7.91 4.07 5.12
CA PHE A 71 -9.05 4.84 5.60
C PHE A 71 -9.55 4.31 6.95
N ASN A 72 -9.60 3.00 7.13
CA ASN A 72 -9.85 2.39 8.43
C ASN A 72 -9.23 0.99 8.54
N PHE A 73 -8.90 0.60 9.76
CA PHE A 73 -8.67 -0.78 10.15
C PHE A 73 -9.87 -1.25 10.98
N ARG A 74 -10.50 -2.33 10.55
CA ARG A 74 -11.55 -2.96 11.37
C ARG A 74 -10.91 -3.88 12.40
N ASN A 75 -11.49 -3.93 13.61
CA ASN A 75 -11.10 -4.92 14.61
C ASN A 75 -11.80 -6.25 14.29
N ASP A 76 -11.30 -6.97 13.28
CA ASP A 76 -11.80 -8.26 12.82
C ASP A 76 -10.65 -9.25 12.59
N SER A 77 -10.98 -10.45 12.13
CA SER A 77 -10.00 -11.54 11.96
C SER A 77 -8.91 -11.19 10.96
N ILE A 78 -9.23 -10.49 9.87
CA ILE A 78 -8.26 -10.12 8.83
C ILE A 78 -7.30 -9.08 9.38
N ALA A 79 -7.80 -8.02 10.03
CA ALA A 79 -6.94 -7.00 10.61
C ALA A 79 -6.09 -7.57 11.76
N ASN A 80 -6.63 -8.47 12.57
CA ASN A 80 -5.84 -9.12 13.62
C ASN A 80 -4.70 -9.96 13.02
N ALA A 81 -4.98 -10.79 12.00
CA ALA A 81 -3.94 -11.55 11.29
C ALA A 81 -2.88 -10.62 10.65
N LEU A 82 -3.31 -9.47 10.08
CA LEU A 82 -2.41 -8.47 9.55
C LEU A 82 -1.49 -7.91 10.65
N PHE A 83 -2.04 -7.48 11.79
CA PHE A 83 -1.24 -6.95 12.90
C PHE A 83 -0.36 -8.02 13.56
N ASP A 84 -0.75 -9.29 13.52
CA ASP A 84 0.10 -10.40 13.99
C ASP A 84 1.33 -10.53 13.10
N LEU A 85 1.17 -10.58 11.79
CA LEU A 85 2.28 -10.64 10.84
C LEU A 85 3.17 -9.39 10.89
N LEU A 86 2.59 -8.19 11.02
CA LEU A 86 3.34 -6.95 11.17
C LEU A 86 4.19 -6.95 12.45
N ALA A 87 3.67 -7.50 13.54
CA ALA A 87 4.40 -7.62 14.80
C ALA A 87 5.57 -8.63 14.70
N GLU A 88 5.41 -9.73 13.97
CA GLU A 88 6.50 -10.66 13.66
C GLU A 88 7.61 -9.92 12.89
N LYS A 89 7.25 -9.16 11.86
CA LYS A 89 8.23 -8.37 11.09
C LYS A 89 8.91 -7.29 11.92
N ALA A 90 8.18 -6.62 12.83
CA ALA A 90 8.77 -5.66 13.75
C ALA A 90 9.76 -6.33 14.73
N ALA A 91 9.46 -7.53 15.22
CA ALA A 91 10.37 -8.31 16.05
C ALA A 91 11.63 -8.75 15.29
N ASP A 92 11.54 -8.96 13.97
CA ASP A 92 12.68 -9.25 13.08
C ASP A 92 13.49 -7.99 12.72
N GLY A 93 13.15 -6.81 13.27
CA GLY A 93 13.87 -5.56 13.04
C GLY A 93 13.39 -4.75 11.84
N VAL A 94 12.28 -5.11 11.20
CA VAL A 94 11.67 -4.32 10.13
C VAL A 94 10.94 -3.13 10.75
N GLU A 95 11.17 -1.92 10.21
CA GLU A 95 10.45 -0.72 10.64
C GLU A 95 8.99 -0.79 10.15
N VAL A 96 8.04 -0.82 11.09
CA VAL A 96 6.61 -0.92 10.74
C VAL A 96 5.85 0.33 11.17
N ARG A 97 5.30 1.05 10.18
CA ARG A 97 4.45 2.23 10.39
C ARG A 97 3.08 2.01 9.76
N ALA A 98 2.05 2.35 10.52
CA ALA A 98 0.67 2.28 10.05
C ALA A 98 -0.06 3.60 10.35
N MET A 99 -0.87 4.06 9.40
CA MET A 99 -1.69 5.25 9.57
C MET A 99 -3.12 4.95 9.14
N PHE A 100 -4.09 5.51 9.85
CA PHE A 100 -5.49 5.42 9.49
C PHE A 100 -6.22 6.74 9.77
N ASP A 101 -7.25 7.01 9.00
CA ASP A 101 -8.06 8.21 9.12
C ASP A 101 -8.96 8.16 10.37
N ALA A 102 -9.09 9.29 11.07
CA ALA A 102 -9.87 9.38 12.29
C ALA A 102 -11.37 9.18 12.06
N PHE A 103 -11.90 9.81 10.99
CA PHE A 103 -13.30 9.68 10.62
C PHE A 103 -13.60 8.26 10.11
N GLY A 104 -12.72 7.73 9.26
CA GLY A 104 -12.81 6.36 8.77
C GLY A 104 -12.88 5.34 9.90
N ASN A 105 -12.03 5.49 10.92
CA ASN A 105 -12.06 4.60 12.08
C ASN A 105 -13.35 4.77 12.90
N SER A 106 -13.83 6.01 13.12
CA SER A 106 -15.02 6.25 13.93
C SER A 106 -16.32 5.84 13.25
N SER A 107 -16.36 5.90 11.92
CA SER A 107 -17.52 5.55 11.10
C SER A 107 -17.73 4.05 10.90
N ASN A 108 -16.72 3.22 11.22
CA ASN A 108 -16.86 1.78 11.07
C ASN A 108 -17.48 1.11 12.32
N ASN A 109 -18.15 -0.02 12.12
CA ASN A 109 -18.86 -0.73 13.19
C ASN A 109 -17.95 -1.53 14.14
N ARG A 110 -16.66 -1.65 13.84
CA ARG A 110 -15.64 -2.31 14.67
C ARG A 110 -14.36 -1.48 14.73
N PRO A 111 -14.42 -0.27 15.31
CA PRO A 111 -13.27 0.64 15.33
C PRO A 111 -12.13 0.12 16.21
N LEU A 112 -10.91 0.47 15.85
CA LEU A 112 -9.77 0.35 16.74
C LEU A 112 -9.92 1.37 17.88
N LYS A 113 -10.09 0.86 19.10
CA LYS A 113 -10.17 1.67 20.32
C LYS A 113 -8.78 1.93 20.88
N LYS A 114 -8.64 2.90 21.76
CA LYS A 114 -7.36 3.26 22.42
C LYS A 114 -6.61 2.05 22.99
N LYS A 115 -7.32 1.07 23.58
CA LYS A 115 -6.70 -0.15 24.10
C LYS A 115 -6.05 -0.99 23.00
N HIS A 116 -6.68 -1.11 21.83
CA HIS A 116 -6.15 -1.87 20.69
C HIS A 116 -4.89 -1.18 20.13
N LEU A 117 -4.94 0.15 19.96
CA LEU A 117 -3.78 0.93 19.50
C LEU A 117 -2.60 0.79 20.45
N LYS A 118 -2.85 0.81 21.76
CA LYS A 118 -1.80 0.60 22.78
C LYS A 118 -1.17 -0.79 22.67
N GLU A 119 -1.97 -1.83 22.44
CA GLU A 119 -1.44 -3.19 22.28
C GLU A 119 -0.66 -3.35 20.97
N ILE A 120 -1.15 -2.78 19.88
CA ILE A 120 -0.45 -2.76 18.58
C ILE A 120 0.91 -2.04 18.74
N HIS A 121 0.92 -0.90 19.39
CA HIS A 121 2.16 -0.13 19.64
C HIS A 121 3.18 -0.90 20.49
N LYS A 122 2.75 -1.61 21.53
CA LYS A 122 3.63 -2.45 22.36
C LYS A 122 4.31 -3.58 21.59
N ARG A 123 3.73 -3.97 20.46
CA ARG A 123 4.25 -5.01 19.57
C ARG A 123 5.25 -4.47 18.54
N GLY A 124 5.71 -3.22 18.70
CA GLY A 124 6.71 -2.61 17.83
C GLY A 124 6.16 -1.96 16.58
N ILE A 125 4.84 -1.81 16.45
CA ILE A 125 4.20 -1.17 15.31
C ILE A 125 3.90 0.29 15.65
N GLU A 126 4.50 1.25 14.93
CA GLU A 126 4.15 2.65 15.05
C GLU A 126 2.81 2.88 14.32
N ILE A 127 1.73 3.02 15.09
CA ILE A 127 0.41 3.26 14.53
C ILE A 127 -0.12 4.63 14.93
N VAL A 128 -0.52 5.44 13.95
CA VAL A 128 -1.00 6.81 14.17
C VAL A 128 -2.38 7.02 13.56
N LYS A 129 -3.12 7.94 14.19
CA LYS A 129 -4.40 8.41 13.68
C LYS A 129 -4.20 9.73 12.96
N PHE A 130 -4.50 9.74 11.67
CA PHE A 130 -4.48 10.94 10.85
C PHE A 130 -5.74 11.79 11.09
N ASP A 131 -5.60 13.11 11.03
CA ASP A 131 -6.66 14.12 11.16
C ASP A 131 -7.66 13.84 12.31
N PRO A 132 -7.21 13.84 13.57
CA PRO A 132 -8.08 13.55 14.69
C PRO A 132 -9.14 14.66 14.85
N ILE A 133 -10.41 14.26 14.73
CA ILE A 133 -11.55 15.17 14.97
C ILE A 133 -11.49 15.69 16.38
N ARG A 134 -11.33 17.01 16.55
CA ARG A 134 -11.27 17.70 17.83
C ARG A 134 -12.48 18.62 17.99
N PHE A 135 -12.98 18.74 19.19
CA PHE A 135 -13.99 19.75 19.51
C PHE A 135 -13.29 21.08 19.89
N PRO A 136 -13.82 22.25 19.47
CA PRO A 136 -14.92 22.46 18.50
C PRO A 136 -14.43 22.26 17.07
N TRP A 137 -15.00 21.40 16.32
CA TRP A 137 -14.91 21.02 14.88
C TRP A 137 -13.97 21.85 13.97
N ILE A 138 -12.80 22.23 14.44
CA ILE A 138 -11.84 23.03 13.69
C ILE A 138 -10.80 22.04 13.13
N ASN A 139 -10.99 21.67 11.87
CA ASN A 139 -9.93 21.08 11.06
C ASN A 139 -9.11 22.23 10.48
N HIS A 140 -7.85 22.26 10.80
CA HIS A 140 -6.89 23.17 10.19
C HIS A 140 -6.23 22.50 9.01
#